data_4643ef7f15c0beedc1a5a46be9156b49
#
_entry.id   4643ef7f15c0beedc1a5a46be9156b49
#
_cell.length_a   1.000
_cell.length_b   1.000
_cell.length_c   1.000
_cell.angle_alpha   90.00
_cell.angle_beta   90.00
_cell.angle_gamma   90.00
#
_symmetry.space_group_name_H-M   'P 1'
#
loop_
_entity.id
_entity.type
_entity.pdbx_description
1 polymer ?
#
loop_
_entity_poly.entity_id
_entity_poly.type
_entity_poly.pdbx_seq_one_letter_code
_entity_poly.pdbx_strand_id
1 'polypeptide(L)'
;MLSYVTALPSAKMEYLFQSLSRAVRYFGGVAEISKTDNMRQWIKKTDRYEPTLNEAASQWCLHNGTELDECRSKKPRDKGPAESLVNQTYRYYYSRICRDTFFSYDELNSKLDELNDMFNSKTRKNKTYSRREQYEREERSYMLPLPPEPFLLKYTKEITINSTYHFQVDKNHFYSVPYQHIGKKAKVIYDAEKVEVWIGLDRIAAHDRKHSDGYTTVESHMPEKHIAYKRSKEINAAYLLSKASQVGPHTRESIDCILKSALFVQQAYRSCQGVLRLAGKYGAERLEAACGRTEPKAASTYKRIEAILRNNLDDTPPAQSDMMPYIPKNDNVRGSSAYQ
;
A
#
# COMPACT_ATOMS: atom_id res chain seq x y z
N MET A 1 -31.89 -9.22 -0.58
CA MET A 1 -30.54 -9.18 0.02
C MET A 1 -29.72 -8.12 -0.67
N LEU A 2 -29.38 -7.06 0.02
CA LEU A 2 -28.48 -5.97 -0.41
C LEU A 2 -27.04 -6.51 -0.43
N SER A 3 -26.18 -6.00 -1.29
CA SER A 3 -24.78 -6.43 -1.39
C SER A 3 -23.84 -5.25 -1.37
N TYR A 4 -22.64 -5.46 -0.82
CA TYR A 4 -21.57 -4.48 -0.78
C TYR A 4 -20.24 -5.14 -1.11
N VAL A 5 -19.47 -4.52 -1.99
CA VAL A 5 -18.17 -5.00 -2.46
C VAL A 5 -17.16 -3.88 -2.28
N THR A 6 -16.03 -4.19 -1.71
CA THR A 6 -14.91 -3.25 -1.51
C THR A 6 -13.57 -3.95 -1.70
N ALA A 7 -12.56 -3.22 -2.13
CA ALA A 7 -11.21 -3.72 -2.30
C ALA A 7 -10.36 -3.39 -1.06
N LEU A 8 -9.50 -4.33 -0.68
CA LEU A 8 -8.60 -4.21 0.46
C LEU A 8 -7.15 -4.29 0.00
N PRO A 9 -6.22 -3.50 0.60
CA PRO A 9 -4.80 -3.59 0.31
C PRO A 9 -4.19 -4.96 0.69
N SER A 10 -4.73 -5.59 1.70
CA SER A 10 -4.30 -6.92 2.15
C SER A 10 -5.37 -7.60 3.00
N ALA A 11 -5.21 -8.91 3.26
CA ALA A 11 -6.08 -9.68 4.15
C ALA A 11 -5.76 -9.50 5.65
N LYS A 12 -5.06 -8.42 6.04
CA LYS A 12 -4.78 -8.12 7.44
C LYS A 12 -6.06 -7.67 8.16
N MET A 13 -6.11 -7.92 9.46
CA MET A 13 -7.31 -7.67 10.29
C MET A 13 -7.74 -6.19 10.29
N GLU A 14 -6.80 -5.27 10.32
CA GLU A 14 -7.09 -3.83 10.29
C GLU A 14 -7.94 -3.42 9.07
N TYR A 15 -7.58 -3.91 7.89
CA TYR A 15 -8.32 -3.61 6.66
C TYR A 15 -9.67 -4.33 6.61
N LEU A 16 -9.73 -5.55 7.14
CA LEU A 16 -10.98 -6.29 7.23
C LEU A 16 -12.00 -5.54 8.09
N PHE A 17 -11.62 -5.10 9.29
CA PHE A 17 -12.53 -4.36 10.17
C PHE A 17 -12.88 -2.98 9.63
N GLN A 18 -11.95 -2.31 8.95
CA GLN A 18 -12.25 -1.06 8.25
C GLN A 18 -13.30 -1.29 7.15
N SER A 19 -13.17 -2.35 6.37
CA SER A 19 -14.15 -2.68 5.32
C SER A 19 -15.53 -3.04 5.88
N LEU A 20 -15.58 -3.73 7.00
CA LEU A 20 -16.83 -4.03 7.68
C LEU A 20 -17.51 -2.77 8.22
N SER A 21 -16.73 -1.83 8.78
CA SER A 21 -17.26 -0.54 9.20
C SER A 21 -17.84 0.26 8.03
N ARG A 22 -17.23 0.17 6.84
CA ARG A 22 -17.80 0.73 5.60
C ARG A 22 -19.09 0.00 5.18
N ALA A 23 -19.09 -1.32 5.25
CA ALA A 23 -20.26 -2.13 4.88
C ALA A 23 -21.49 -1.83 5.75
N VAL A 24 -21.34 -1.82 7.08
CA VAL A 24 -22.46 -1.51 7.99
C VAL A 24 -22.99 -0.08 7.80
N ARG A 25 -22.10 0.87 7.47
CA ARG A 25 -22.52 2.24 7.10
C ARG A 25 -23.27 2.27 5.77
N TYR A 26 -22.84 1.53 4.77
CA TYR A 26 -23.52 1.41 3.48
C TYR A 26 -24.93 0.82 3.66
N PHE A 27 -25.07 -0.18 4.51
CA PHE A 27 -26.37 -0.75 4.87
C PHE A 27 -27.20 0.19 5.75
N GLY A 28 -26.56 1.11 6.45
CA GLY A 28 -27.19 2.05 7.36
C GLY A 28 -27.69 1.42 8.65
N GLY A 29 -27.15 0.26 9.02
CA GLY A 29 -27.48 -0.49 10.23
C GLY A 29 -26.59 -1.73 10.35
N VAL A 30 -26.68 -2.40 11.49
CA VAL A 30 -25.93 -3.60 11.82
C VAL A 30 -26.90 -4.77 11.95
N ALA A 31 -26.58 -5.92 11.34
CA ALA A 31 -27.36 -7.13 11.53
C ALA A 31 -27.17 -7.67 12.95
N GLU A 32 -28.23 -8.16 13.60
CA GLU A 32 -28.16 -8.77 14.92
C GLU A 32 -27.20 -9.97 14.94
N ILE A 33 -27.25 -10.79 13.88
CA ILE A 33 -26.33 -11.93 13.68
C ILE A 33 -25.62 -11.77 12.35
N SER A 34 -24.29 -11.76 12.40
CA SER A 34 -23.41 -11.68 11.23
C SER A 34 -22.78 -13.05 10.96
N LYS A 35 -23.10 -13.66 9.81
CA LYS A 35 -22.50 -14.94 9.40
C LYS A 35 -21.17 -14.72 8.67
N THR A 36 -20.14 -15.41 9.11
CA THR A 36 -18.81 -15.33 8.50
C THR A 36 -18.31 -16.68 8.04
N ASP A 37 -17.41 -16.69 7.06
CA ASP A 37 -16.61 -17.86 6.75
C ASP A 37 -15.55 -18.09 7.85
N ASN A 38 -15.09 -19.35 8.00
CA ASN A 38 -14.08 -19.76 8.99
C ASN A 38 -12.68 -19.21 8.63
N MET A 39 -12.55 -17.89 8.54
CA MET A 39 -11.26 -17.25 8.34
C MET A 39 -10.53 -17.09 9.68
N ARG A 40 -9.21 -17.28 9.68
CA ARG A 40 -8.35 -17.09 10.87
C ARG A 40 -8.45 -15.71 11.50
N GLN A 41 -8.92 -14.72 10.74
CA GLN A 41 -9.15 -13.37 11.21
C GLN A 41 -10.31 -13.27 12.20
N TRP A 42 -11.30 -14.18 12.11
CA TRP A 42 -12.46 -14.21 12.99
C TRP A 42 -12.30 -15.16 14.15
N ILE A 43 -11.71 -16.33 13.89
CA ILE A 43 -11.74 -17.47 14.77
C ILE A 43 -10.32 -17.88 15.16
N LYS A 44 -10.05 -17.90 16.46
CA LYS A 44 -8.78 -18.36 17.03
C LYS A 44 -8.74 -19.89 17.11
N LYS A 45 -9.87 -20.50 17.47
CA LYS A 45 -10.01 -21.95 17.57
C LYS A 45 -11.41 -22.34 17.10
N THR A 46 -11.48 -23.21 16.11
CA THR A 46 -12.76 -23.79 15.65
C THR A 46 -13.18 -24.89 16.62
N ASP A 47 -14.35 -24.73 17.21
CA ASP A 47 -15.03 -25.77 17.98
C ASP A 47 -16.44 -25.96 17.42
N ARG A 48 -16.99 -27.16 17.58
CA ARG A 48 -18.33 -27.46 17.05
C ARG A 48 -19.46 -26.74 17.81
N TYR A 49 -19.24 -26.44 19.07
CA TYR A 49 -20.26 -25.91 19.97
C TYR A 49 -19.90 -24.55 20.55
N GLU A 50 -18.60 -24.26 20.77
CA GLU A 50 -18.10 -23.04 21.35
C GLU A 50 -16.85 -22.55 20.61
N PRO A 51 -17.02 -21.93 19.44
CA PRO A 51 -15.89 -21.35 18.71
C PRO A 51 -15.29 -20.18 19.51
N THR A 52 -13.97 -20.16 19.62
CA THR A 52 -13.28 -19.05 20.27
C THR A 52 -12.98 -17.96 19.24
N LEU A 53 -13.67 -16.85 19.33
CA LEU A 53 -13.42 -15.67 18.50
C LEU A 53 -12.03 -15.10 18.78
N ASN A 54 -11.48 -14.46 17.76
CA ASN A 54 -10.31 -13.60 17.94
C ASN A 54 -10.72 -12.37 18.79
N GLU A 55 -9.83 -11.90 19.65
CA GLU A 55 -10.09 -10.75 20.52
C GLU A 55 -10.59 -9.52 19.76
N ALA A 56 -9.99 -9.22 18.59
CA ALA A 56 -10.42 -8.12 17.75
C ALA A 56 -11.83 -8.32 17.17
N ALA A 57 -12.20 -9.56 16.85
CA ALA A 57 -13.54 -9.91 16.39
C ALA A 57 -14.56 -9.73 17.53
N SER A 58 -14.23 -10.16 18.75
CA SER A 58 -15.07 -9.94 19.92
C SER A 58 -15.27 -8.46 20.22
N GLN A 59 -14.22 -7.65 20.12
CA GLN A 59 -14.32 -6.19 20.30
C GLN A 59 -15.18 -5.54 19.21
N TRP A 60 -15.08 -6.01 17.96
CA TRP A 60 -15.92 -5.53 16.87
C TRP A 60 -17.40 -5.88 17.11
N CYS A 61 -17.68 -7.09 17.58
CA CYS A 61 -19.04 -7.51 17.93
C CYS A 61 -19.64 -6.65 19.05
N LEU A 62 -18.88 -6.44 20.14
CA LEU A 62 -19.32 -5.60 21.26
C LEU A 62 -19.56 -4.16 20.83
N HIS A 63 -18.68 -3.59 20.01
CA HIS A 63 -18.81 -2.23 19.51
C HIS A 63 -20.06 -2.03 18.65
N ASN A 64 -20.40 -3.02 17.82
CA ASN A 64 -21.53 -2.93 16.91
C ASN A 64 -22.82 -3.56 17.46
N GLY A 65 -22.78 -4.20 18.63
CA GLY A 65 -23.93 -4.88 19.23
C GLY A 65 -24.39 -6.11 18.45
N THR A 66 -23.51 -6.79 17.72
CA THR A 66 -23.80 -7.93 16.84
C THR A 66 -23.15 -9.21 17.38
N GLU A 67 -23.72 -10.35 17.02
CA GLU A 67 -23.10 -11.66 17.24
C GLU A 67 -22.49 -12.20 15.95
N LEU A 68 -21.38 -12.92 16.07
CA LEU A 68 -20.77 -13.65 14.96
C LEU A 68 -21.17 -15.13 15.03
N ASP A 69 -21.87 -15.57 13.98
CA ASP A 69 -22.18 -16.99 13.76
C ASP A 69 -21.27 -17.54 12.64
N GLU A 70 -20.47 -18.56 12.96
CA GLU A 70 -19.59 -19.17 11.98
C GLU A 70 -20.35 -20.21 11.12
N CYS A 71 -20.07 -20.19 9.83
CA CYS A 71 -20.56 -21.24 8.94
C CYS A 71 -19.97 -22.59 9.36
N ARG A 72 -20.83 -23.58 9.60
CA ARG A 72 -20.40 -24.90 10.02
C ARG A 72 -19.45 -25.55 9.00
N SER A 73 -18.31 -26.03 9.50
CA SER A 73 -17.35 -26.79 8.68
C SER A 73 -18.04 -27.95 7.96
N LYS A 74 -17.80 -28.10 6.66
CA LYS A 74 -18.31 -29.20 5.81
C LYS A 74 -19.84 -29.22 5.53
N LYS A 75 -20.55 -28.08 5.69
CA LYS A 75 -21.94 -27.95 5.21
C LYS A 75 -22.04 -26.93 4.07
N PRO A 76 -21.96 -27.35 2.80
CA PRO A 76 -22.00 -26.45 1.64
C PRO A 76 -23.26 -25.60 1.55
N ARG A 77 -24.39 -26.10 2.06
CA ARG A 77 -25.68 -25.39 2.03
C ARG A 77 -25.67 -24.07 2.84
N ASP A 78 -24.84 -23.98 3.88
CA ASP A 78 -24.74 -22.78 4.70
C ASP A 78 -24.03 -21.64 3.95
N LYS A 79 -23.22 -21.97 2.91
CA LYS A 79 -22.43 -21.03 2.09
C LYS A 79 -23.09 -20.64 0.76
N GLY A 80 -24.18 -21.29 0.37
CA GLY A 80 -24.81 -21.10 -0.94
C GLY A 80 -25.08 -19.62 -1.32
N PRO A 81 -25.64 -18.79 -0.42
CA PRO A 81 -25.85 -17.36 -0.70
C PRO A 81 -24.53 -16.61 -0.90
N ALA A 82 -23.49 -16.88 -0.13
CA ALA A 82 -22.19 -16.25 -0.23
C ALA A 82 -21.46 -16.64 -1.52
N GLU A 83 -21.46 -17.91 -1.89
CA GLU A 83 -20.87 -18.40 -3.15
C GLU A 83 -21.59 -17.83 -4.38
N SER A 84 -22.92 -17.72 -4.33
CA SER A 84 -23.69 -17.05 -5.37
C SER A 84 -23.31 -15.59 -5.51
N LEU A 85 -23.08 -14.87 -4.40
CA LEU A 85 -22.68 -13.48 -4.40
C LEU A 85 -21.25 -13.32 -4.97
N VAL A 86 -20.33 -14.19 -4.63
CA VAL A 86 -18.96 -14.20 -5.21
C VAL A 86 -19.04 -14.33 -6.74
N ASN A 87 -19.80 -15.28 -7.26
CA ASN A 87 -19.98 -15.45 -8.69
C ASN A 87 -20.63 -14.21 -9.37
N GLN A 88 -21.60 -13.59 -8.70
CA GLN A 88 -22.23 -12.36 -9.19
C GLN A 88 -21.24 -11.20 -9.19
N THR A 89 -20.36 -11.11 -8.17
CA THR A 89 -19.28 -10.12 -8.09
C THR A 89 -18.34 -10.24 -9.28
N TYR A 90 -17.83 -11.42 -9.57
CA TYR A 90 -16.98 -11.62 -10.75
C TYR A 90 -17.66 -11.19 -12.04
N ARG A 91 -18.90 -11.57 -12.26
CA ARG A 91 -19.64 -11.26 -13.49
C ARG A 91 -20.03 -9.79 -13.61
N TYR A 92 -20.38 -9.12 -12.54
CA TYR A 92 -20.89 -7.77 -12.58
C TYR A 92 -19.82 -6.70 -12.38
N TYR A 93 -19.01 -6.84 -11.33
CA TYR A 93 -18.03 -5.83 -10.95
C TYR A 93 -16.77 -5.97 -11.79
N TYR A 94 -16.18 -7.16 -11.81
CA TYR A 94 -14.90 -7.39 -12.48
C TYR A 94 -14.98 -7.10 -13.98
N SER A 95 -16.05 -7.51 -14.64
CA SER A 95 -16.24 -7.23 -16.06
C SER A 95 -16.28 -5.73 -16.43
N ARG A 96 -16.59 -4.87 -15.47
CA ARG A 96 -16.69 -3.43 -15.67
C ARG A 96 -15.39 -2.67 -15.35
N ILE A 97 -14.56 -3.23 -14.48
CA ILE A 97 -13.32 -2.58 -14.05
C ILE A 97 -12.06 -3.24 -14.62
N CYS A 98 -12.18 -4.39 -15.32
CA CYS A 98 -11.02 -5.16 -15.80
C CYS A 98 -10.15 -4.45 -16.83
N ARG A 99 -10.64 -3.37 -17.45
CA ARG A 99 -9.90 -2.55 -18.42
C ARG A 99 -9.45 -1.21 -17.84
N ASP A 100 -9.87 -0.89 -16.63
CA ASP A 100 -9.56 0.37 -15.97
C ASP A 100 -8.23 0.21 -15.19
N THR A 101 -7.46 1.28 -15.14
CA THR A 101 -6.24 1.36 -14.33
C THR A 101 -6.50 2.31 -13.17
N PHE A 102 -6.26 1.85 -11.95
CA PHE A 102 -6.43 2.63 -10.73
C PHE A 102 -5.07 2.89 -10.08
N PHE A 103 -4.84 4.11 -9.64
CA PHE A 103 -3.59 4.52 -9.02
C PHE A 103 -3.64 4.49 -7.49
N SER A 104 -4.83 4.31 -6.91
CA SER A 104 -5.03 4.16 -5.47
C SER A 104 -6.20 3.22 -5.15
N TYR A 105 -6.20 2.68 -3.90
CA TYR A 105 -7.34 1.92 -3.40
C TYR A 105 -8.58 2.80 -3.18
N ASP A 106 -8.41 4.08 -2.91
CA ASP A 106 -9.53 5.00 -2.73
C ASP A 106 -10.23 5.26 -4.06
N GLU A 107 -9.49 5.43 -5.15
CA GLU A 107 -10.04 5.55 -6.50
C GLU A 107 -10.80 4.27 -6.90
N LEU A 108 -10.21 3.09 -6.67
CA LEU A 108 -10.87 1.82 -6.93
C LEU A 108 -12.14 1.66 -6.09
N ASN A 109 -12.09 1.98 -4.79
CA ASN A 109 -13.24 1.85 -3.90
C ASN A 109 -14.35 2.85 -4.25
N SER A 110 -14.03 4.07 -4.66
CA SER A 110 -15.02 5.02 -5.17
C SER A 110 -15.76 4.45 -6.37
N LYS A 111 -15.03 3.80 -7.30
CA LYS A 111 -15.65 3.12 -8.43
C LYS A 111 -16.50 1.93 -8.03
N LEU A 112 -16.05 1.15 -7.04
CA LEU A 112 -16.83 0.04 -6.51
C LEU A 112 -18.10 0.52 -5.79
N ASP A 113 -18.08 1.67 -5.12
CA ASP A 113 -19.27 2.24 -4.48
C ASP A 113 -20.32 2.66 -5.50
N GLU A 114 -19.91 3.29 -6.62
CA GLU A 114 -20.81 3.54 -7.76
C GLU A 114 -21.44 2.25 -8.27
N LEU A 115 -20.63 1.20 -8.46
CA LEU A 115 -21.09 -0.09 -8.94
C LEU A 115 -21.99 -0.81 -7.93
N ASN A 116 -21.75 -0.65 -6.61
CA ASN A 116 -22.63 -1.14 -5.55
C ASN A 116 -24.02 -0.53 -5.66
N ASP A 117 -24.09 0.79 -5.85
CA ASP A 117 -25.38 1.48 -6.00
C ASP A 117 -26.10 1.07 -7.29
N MET A 118 -25.40 1.00 -8.40
CA MET A 118 -25.96 0.53 -9.67
C MET A 118 -26.48 -0.92 -9.57
N PHE A 119 -25.71 -1.82 -8.94
CA PHE A 119 -26.08 -3.21 -8.80
C PHE A 119 -27.29 -3.41 -7.89
N ASN A 120 -27.36 -2.66 -6.80
CA ASN A 120 -28.42 -2.76 -5.82
C ASN A 120 -29.71 -2.06 -6.27
N SER A 121 -29.61 -1.01 -7.09
CA SER A 121 -30.77 -0.30 -7.66
C SER A 121 -31.37 -0.98 -8.90
N LYS A 122 -30.63 -1.92 -9.51
CA LYS A 122 -31.11 -2.64 -10.68
C LYS A 122 -32.25 -3.58 -10.33
N THR A 123 -33.37 -3.48 -11.06
CA THR A 123 -34.50 -4.42 -10.98
C THR A 123 -34.00 -5.84 -11.23
N ARG A 124 -34.40 -6.78 -10.40
CA ARG A 124 -34.01 -8.20 -10.50
C ARG A 124 -34.79 -8.89 -11.61
N LYS A 125 -34.14 -9.82 -12.30
CA LYS A 125 -34.80 -10.68 -13.28
C LYS A 125 -36.01 -11.38 -12.62
N ASN A 126 -37.18 -11.29 -13.27
CA ASN A 126 -38.45 -11.83 -12.80
C ASN A 126 -38.98 -11.20 -11.47
N LYS A 127 -38.59 -9.97 -11.16
CA LYS A 127 -39.12 -9.19 -10.04
C LYS A 127 -39.45 -7.77 -10.51
N THR A 128 -40.36 -7.11 -9.81
CA THR A 128 -40.76 -5.74 -10.08
C THR A 128 -39.99 -4.72 -9.24
N TYR A 129 -39.09 -5.17 -8.40
CA TYR A 129 -38.33 -4.37 -7.44
C TYR A 129 -36.83 -4.69 -7.48
N SER A 130 -36.05 -3.73 -7.07
CA SER A 130 -34.59 -3.83 -6.90
C SER A 130 -34.21 -4.49 -5.56
N ARG A 131 -32.89 -4.74 -5.37
CA ARG A 131 -32.36 -5.20 -4.08
C ARG A 131 -32.52 -4.15 -3.00
N ARG A 132 -32.28 -2.88 -3.32
CA ARG A 132 -32.41 -1.76 -2.39
C ARG A 132 -33.86 -1.59 -1.94
N GLU A 133 -34.83 -1.61 -2.83
CA GLU A 133 -36.24 -1.53 -2.49
C GLU A 133 -36.69 -2.70 -1.62
N GLN A 134 -36.20 -3.90 -1.91
CA GLN A 134 -36.50 -5.05 -1.06
C GLN A 134 -35.92 -4.88 0.35
N TYR A 135 -34.66 -4.45 0.44
CA TYR A 135 -33.99 -4.21 1.71
C TYR A 135 -34.74 -3.16 2.57
N GLU A 136 -35.06 -2.00 1.98
CA GLU A 136 -35.75 -0.93 2.69
C GLU A 136 -37.13 -1.36 3.20
N ARG A 137 -37.83 -2.17 2.42
CA ARG A 137 -39.19 -2.64 2.77
C ARG A 137 -39.18 -3.77 3.79
N GLU A 138 -38.25 -4.71 3.70
CA GLU A 138 -38.32 -6.00 4.40
C GLU A 138 -37.25 -6.19 5.48
N GLU A 139 -36.05 -5.58 5.32
CA GLU A 139 -34.90 -5.90 6.14
C GLU A 139 -34.48 -4.72 7.03
N ARG A 140 -34.64 -3.48 6.56
CA ARG A 140 -34.16 -2.28 7.24
C ARG A 140 -34.65 -2.10 8.67
N SER A 141 -35.91 -2.43 8.92
CA SER A 141 -36.54 -2.28 10.25
C SER A 141 -36.00 -3.23 11.31
N TYR A 142 -35.32 -4.30 10.90
CA TYR A 142 -34.70 -5.29 11.79
C TYR A 142 -33.21 -5.03 12.04
N MET A 143 -32.65 -3.99 11.41
CA MET A 143 -31.24 -3.67 11.62
C MET A 143 -31.06 -2.89 12.92
N LEU A 144 -30.03 -3.23 13.68
CA LEU A 144 -29.58 -2.46 14.83
C LEU A 144 -29.06 -1.08 14.41
N PRO A 145 -29.18 -0.05 15.26
CA PRO A 145 -28.64 1.27 14.95
C PRO A 145 -27.13 1.25 14.78
N LEU A 146 -26.63 2.12 13.90
CA LEU A 146 -25.18 2.30 13.74
C LEU A 146 -24.58 2.91 15.00
N PRO A 147 -23.40 2.43 15.44
CA PRO A 147 -22.60 3.13 16.43
C PRO A 147 -22.25 4.54 15.95
N PRO A 148 -22.14 5.55 16.87
CA PRO A 148 -21.81 6.93 16.51
C PRO A 148 -20.43 7.02 15.82
N GLU A 149 -19.47 6.22 16.28
CA GLU A 149 -18.12 6.16 15.71
C GLU A 149 -17.88 4.81 15.00
N PRO A 150 -17.09 4.77 13.92
CA PRO A 150 -16.72 3.52 13.29
C PRO A 150 -15.78 2.73 14.19
N PHE A 151 -15.88 1.41 14.15
CA PHE A 151 -14.90 0.56 14.80
C PHE A 151 -13.54 0.69 14.11
N LEU A 152 -12.52 1.05 14.89
CA LEU A 152 -11.12 1.10 14.46
C LEU A 152 -10.31 0.11 15.30
N LEU A 153 -9.73 -0.88 14.64
CA LEU A 153 -8.82 -1.82 15.30
C LEU A 153 -7.50 -1.12 15.59
N LYS A 154 -7.24 -0.88 16.87
CA LYS A 154 -6.00 -0.25 17.33
C LYS A 154 -5.08 -1.29 17.95
N TYR A 155 -3.83 -1.25 17.55
CA TYR A 155 -2.75 -2.02 18.14
C TYR A 155 -1.91 -1.14 19.06
N THR A 156 -1.36 -1.78 20.07
CA THR A 156 -0.46 -1.12 21.02
C THR A 156 0.89 -1.83 21.03
N LYS A 157 1.96 -1.05 21.00
CA LYS A 157 3.34 -1.56 21.09
C LYS A 157 4.15 -0.65 22.01
N GLU A 158 4.88 -1.24 22.94
CA GLU A 158 5.88 -0.51 23.72
C GLU A 158 7.21 -0.49 22.98
N ILE A 159 7.84 0.66 22.93
CA ILE A 159 9.13 0.88 22.28
C ILE A 159 10.06 1.68 23.19
N THR A 160 11.35 1.60 22.91
CA THR A 160 12.34 2.56 23.40
C THR A 160 12.81 3.40 22.22
N ILE A 161 12.74 4.73 22.36
CA ILE A 161 13.13 5.66 21.29
C ILE A 161 14.65 5.57 21.13
N ASN A 162 15.10 5.23 19.92
CA ASN A 162 16.52 5.05 19.63
C ASN A 162 17.27 6.38 19.48
N SER A 163 18.60 6.33 19.38
CA SER A 163 19.48 7.51 19.24
C SER A 163 19.23 8.29 17.93
N THR A 164 18.56 7.70 16.96
CA THR A 164 18.18 8.37 15.70
C THR A 164 16.83 9.07 15.78
N TYR A 165 16.22 9.15 16.97
CA TYR A 165 14.85 9.68 17.20
C TYR A 165 13.79 9.08 16.28
N HIS A 166 14.03 7.86 15.80
CA HIS A 166 13.07 7.08 15.01
C HIS A 166 12.68 5.80 15.73
N PHE A 167 11.49 5.32 15.39
CA PHE A 167 10.97 4.02 15.82
C PHE A 167 10.31 3.32 14.65
N GLN A 168 10.09 2.03 14.80
CA GLN A 168 9.54 1.17 13.76
C GLN A 168 8.25 0.50 14.26
N VAL A 169 7.19 0.63 13.48
CA VAL A 169 5.92 -0.08 13.70
C VAL A 169 5.88 -1.35 12.85
N ASP A 170 5.94 -1.18 11.56
CA ASP A 170 6.04 -2.25 10.57
C ASP A 170 7.51 -2.52 10.21
N LYS A 171 7.77 -3.67 9.59
CA LYS A 171 9.15 -4.13 9.34
C LYS A 171 10.02 -3.18 8.54
N ASN A 172 9.43 -2.26 7.77
CA ASN A 172 10.17 -1.54 6.74
C ASN A 172 9.99 -0.02 6.79
N HIS A 173 9.18 0.53 7.72
CA HIS A 173 8.96 1.98 7.82
C HIS A 173 9.31 2.54 9.20
N PHE A 174 10.04 3.65 9.20
CA PHE A 174 10.50 4.35 10.39
C PHE A 174 9.82 5.71 10.52
N TYR A 175 9.35 6.05 11.73
CA TYR A 175 8.70 7.30 12.05
C TYR A 175 9.52 8.07 13.09
N SER A 176 9.62 9.39 12.92
CA SER A 176 10.35 10.23 13.85
C SER A 176 9.51 10.68 15.05
N VAL A 177 10.15 10.91 16.17
CA VAL A 177 9.61 11.59 17.35
C VAL A 177 10.54 12.74 17.74
N PRO A 178 10.09 13.74 18.52
CA PRO A 178 10.96 14.82 18.97
C PRO A 178 12.20 14.27 19.68
N TYR A 179 13.38 14.73 19.28
CA TYR A 179 14.68 14.22 19.74
C TYR A 179 14.89 14.31 21.26
N GLN A 180 14.17 15.21 21.95
CA GLN A 180 14.21 15.36 23.41
C GLN A 180 13.75 14.09 24.16
N HIS A 181 13.11 13.16 23.46
CA HIS A 181 12.60 11.93 24.04
C HIS A 181 13.48 10.70 23.75
N ILE A 182 14.67 10.89 23.17
CA ILE A 182 15.63 9.81 22.94
C ILE A 182 15.92 9.06 24.25
N GLY A 183 15.92 7.73 24.20
CA GLY A 183 16.14 6.84 25.33
C GLY A 183 14.93 6.59 26.22
N LYS A 184 13.85 7.35 26.08
CA LYS A 184 12.62 7.14 26.86
C LYS A 184 11.79 5.97 26.30
N LYS A 185 11.06 5.30 27.19
CA LYS A 185 10.03 4.34 26.83
C LYS A 185 8.79 5.10 26.36
N ALA A 186 8.21 4.67 25.27
CA ALA A 186 7.01 5.25 24.70
C ALA A 186 6.02 4.14 24.30
N LYS A 187 4.74 4.46 24.37
CA LYS A 187 3.64 3.62 23.91
C LYS A 187 3.21 4.07 22.51
N VAL A 188 3.30 3.19 21.54
CA VAL A 188 2.82 3.45 20.18
C VAL A 188 1.43 2.83 20.04
N ILE A 189 0.45 3.62 19.65
CA ILE A 189 -0.91 3.20 19.31
C ILE A 189 -1.07 3.42 17.82
N TYR A 190 -1.45 2.39 17.08
CA TYR A 190 -1.59 2.50 15.63
C TYR A 190 -2.77 1.69 15.10
N ASP A 191 -3.37 2.20 14.05
CA ASP A 191 -4.43 1.55 13.28
C ASP A 191 -4.03 1.39 11.80
N ALA A 192 -4.99 1.21 10.90
CA ALA A 192 -4.73 1.07 9.46
C ALA A 192 -4.16 2.35 8.81
N GLU A 193 -4.48 3.53 9.37
CA GLU A 193 -4.22 4.84 8.75
C GLU A 193 -3.23 5.69 9.55
N LYS A 194 -3.20 5.54 10.88
CA LYS A 194 -2.45 6.44 11.78
C LYS A 194 -1.53 5.70 12.73
N VAL A 195 -0.48 6.39 13.12
CA VAL A 195 0.49 5.97 14.13
C VAL A 195 0.68 7.11 15.13
N GLU A 196 0.33 6.88 16.38
CA GLU A 196 0.45 7.84 17.47
C GLU A 196 1.48 7.36 18.49
N VAL A 197 2.26 8.26 19.04
CA VAL A 197 3.30 7.97 20.05
C VAL A 197 3.01 8.74 21.33
N TRP A 198 2.98 8.02 22.44
CA TRP A 198 2.61 8.53 23.75
C TRP A 198 3.68 8.27 24.79
N ILE A 199 3.94 9.25 25.65
CA ILE A 199 4.74 9.09 26.85
C ILE A 199 3.88 9.50 28.04
N GLY A 200 3.49 8.54 28.88
CA GLY A 200 2.46 8.74 29.88
C GLY A 200 1.14 9.11 29.24
N LEU A 201 0.61 10.28 29.52
CA LEU A 201 -0.64 10.81 28.97
C LEU A 201 -0.42 11.79 27.81
N ASP A 202 0.82 12.13 27.49
CA ASP A 202 1.14 13.11 26.46
C ASP A 202 1.37 12.44 25.11
N ARG A 203 0.63 12.87 24.08
CA ARG A 203 0.86 12.49 22.69
C ARG A 203 2.01 13.32 22.12
N ILE A 204 3.19 12.70 21.97
CA ILE A 204 4.42 13.38 21.51
C ILE A 204 4.57 13.44 20.00
N ALA A 205 3.93 12.53 19.25
CA ALA A 205 3.93 12.51 17.79
C ALA A 205 2.70 11.80 17.23
N ALA A 206 2.30 12.19 16.01
CA ALA A 206 1.30 11.51 15.21
C ALA A 206 1.75 11.54 13.74
N HIS A 207 1.55 10.42 13.03
CA HIS A 207 1.91 10.24 11.63
C HIS A 207 0.82 9.48 10.89
N ASP A 208 0.69 9.75 9.59
CA ASP A 208 -0.06 8.86 8.71
C ASP A 208 0.74 7.58 8.49
N ARG A 209 0.08 6.43 8.65
CA ARG A 209 0.73 5.13 8.50
C ARG A 209 1.09 4.88 7.05
N LYS A 210 2.33 4.47 6.81
CA LYS A 210 2.84 4.09 5.49
C LYS A 210 3.32 2.65 5.52
N HIS A 211 3.01 1.93 4.43
CA HIS A 211 3.37 0.51 4.27
C HIS A 211 4.55 0.30 3.31
N SER A 212 5.01 1.37 2.66
CA SER A 212 6.23 1.37 1.84
C SER A 212 7.47 1.45 2.72
N ASP A 213 8.57 0.90 2.25
CA ASP A 213 9.87 1.03 2.89
C ASP A 213 10.30 2.49 2.96
N GLY A 214 10.93 2.89 4.07
CA GLY A 214 11.47 4.24 4.17
C GLY A 214 11.34 4.91 5.53
N TYR A 215 11.43 6.23 5.51
CA TYR A 215 11.40 7.08 6.69
C TYR A 215 10.37 8.20 6.53
N THR A 216 9.55 8.40 7.56
CA THR A 216 8.73 9.60 7.73
C THR A 216 9.35 10.44 8.83
N THR A 217 10.06 11.50 8.44
CA THR A 217 10.77 12.38 9.36
C THR A 217 10.17 13.77 9.33
N VAL A 218 9.68 14.22 10.47
CA VAL A 218 9.18 15.59 10.67
C VAL A 218 10.35 16.49 11.05
N GLU A 219 10.51 17.64 10.40
CA GLU A 219 11.67 18.53 10.60
C GLU A 219 11.74 19.06 12.04
N SER A 220 10.60 19.37 12.67
CA SER A 220 10.55 19.81 14.07
C SER A 220 10.99 18.74 15.08
N HIS A 221 11.07 17.47 14.67
CA HIS A 221 11.58 16.38 15.51
C HIS A 221 13.10 16.29 15.52
N MET A 222 13.79 17.00 14.60
CA MET A 222 15.24 16.95 14.45
C MET A 222 15.95 17.91 15.40
N PRO A 223 17.14 17.54 15.93
CA PRO A 223 18.03 18.52 16.55
C PRO A 223 18.45 19.61 15.54
N GLU A 224 18.68 20.84 16.00
CA GLU A 224 19.11 21.96 15.15
C GLU A 224 20.36 21.62 14.31
N LYS A 225 21.33 20.91 14.90
CA LYS A 225 22.53 20.44 14.19
C LYS A 225 22.20 19.53 13.00
N HIS A 226 21.17 18.68 13.12
CA HIS A 226 20.73 17.81 12.03
C HIS A 226 19.98 18.58 10.96
N ILE A 227 19.18 19.59 11.33
CA ILE A 227 18.50 20.49 10.39
C ILE A 227 19.53 21.28 9.58
N ALA A 228 20.53 21.88 10.26
CA ALA A 228 21.62 22.62 9.60
C ALA A 228 22.40 21.70 8.63
N TYR A 229 22.69 20.47 9.05
CA TYR A 229 23.36 19.49 8.20
C TYR A 229 22.52 19.05 7.00
N LYS A 230 21.20 18.84 7.18
CA LYS A 230 20.27 18.57 6.07
C LYS A 230 20.25 19.70 5.07
N ARG A 231 20.10 20.96 5.52
CA ARG A 231 20.13 22.16 4.67
C ARG A 231 21.45 22.31 3.93
N SER A 232 22.58 22.08 4.58
CA SER A 232 23.89 22.13 3.91
C SER A 232 24.04 21.08 2.81
N LYS A 233 23.35 19.93 2.95
CA LYS A 233 23.34 18.88 1.92
C LYS A 233 22.40 19.19 0.76
N GLU A 234 21.26 19.80 1.03
CA GLU A 234 20.34 20.26 -0.02
C GLU A 234 21.04 21.31 -0.90
N ILE A 235 21.83 22.20 -0.30
CA ILE A 235 22.69 23.16 -1.04
C ILE A 235 23.73 22.39 -1.86
N ASN A 236 24.36 21.35 -1.33
CA ASN A 236 25.30 20.51 -2.07
C ASN A 236 24.66 19.73 -3.21
N ALA A 237 23.43 19.25 -3.06
CA ALA A 237 22.67 18.60 -4.11
C ALA A 237 22.35 19.58 -5.25
N ALA A 238 21.88 20.78 -4.92
CA ALA A 238 21.61 21.84 -5.90
C ALA A 238 22.89 22.24 -6.66
N TYR A 239 24.02 22.32 -5.99
CA TYR A 239 25.32 22.56 -6.62
C TYR A 239 25.72 21.47 -7.61
N LEU A 240 25.56 20.20 -7.23
CA LEU A 240 25.86 19.05 -8.09
C LEU A 240 24.95 19.00 -9.34
N LEU A 241 23.65 19.28 -9.17
CA LEU A 241 22.69 19.37 -10.26
C LEU A 241 23.00 20.56 -11.19
N SER A 242 23.39 21.70 -10.64
CA SER A 242 23.83 22.87 -11.44
C SER A 242 25.08 22.56 -12.27
N LYS A 243 26.08 21.89 -11.66
CA LYS A 243 27.27 21.43 -12.39
C LYS A 243 26.95 20.38 -13.46
N ALA A 244 26.04 19.44 -13.16
CA ALA A 244 25.60 18.48 -14.14
C ALA A 244 24.86 19.09 -15.32
N SER A 245 24.06 20.15 -15.08
CA SER A 245 23.37 20.92 -16.12
C SER A 245 24.34 21.64 -17.08
N GLN A 246 25.53 22.00 -16.60
CA GLN A 246 26.58 22.58 -17.45
C GLN A 246 27.20 21.56 -18.41
N VAL A 247 27.14 20.29 -18.09
CA VAL A 247 27.61 19.19 -18.97
C VAL A 247 26.50 18.82 -19.96
N GLY A 248 25.26 18.59 -19.49
CA GLY A 248 24.13 18.33 -20.36
C GLY A 248 22.91 17.78 -19.62
N PRO A 249 21.74 17.67 -20.31
CA PRO A 249 20.48 17.23 -19.73
C PRO A 249 20.52 15.77 -19.24
N HIS A 250 21.12 14.84 -19.97
CA HIS A 250 21.20 13.44 -19.57
C HIS A 250 22.13 13.22 -18.36
N THR A 251 23.21 14.01 -18.26
CA THR A 251 24.08 14.02 -17.09
C THR A 251 23.32 14.51 -15.86
N ARG A 252 22.52 15.58 -16.01
CA ARG A 252 21.66 16.07 -14.93
C ARG A 252 20.65 15.03 -14.46
N GLU A 253 19.95 14.37 -15.38
CA GLU A 253 19.00 13.30 -15.03
C GLU A 253 19.69 12.14 -14.32
N SER A 254 20.85 11.72 -14.79
CA SER A 254 21.62 10.65 -14.16
C SER A 254 22.07 11.02 -12.74
N ILE A 255 22.51 12.24 -12.51
CA ILE A 255 22.85 12.75 -11.17
C ILE A 255 21.62 12.82 -10.27
N ASP A 256 20.48 13.30 -10.77
CA ASP A 256 19.22 13.35 -10.01
C ASP A 256 18.76 11.94 -9.59
N CYS A 257 18.83 10.97 -10.52
CA CYS A 257 18.52 9.55 -10.20
C CYS A 257 19.46 8.97 -9.13
N ILE A 258 20.77 9.23 -9.20
CA ILE A 258 21.73 8.77 -8.20
C ILE A 258 21.43 9.38 -6.83
N LEU A 259 21.06 10.67 -6.78
CA LEU A 259 20.69 11.36 -5.55
C LEU A 259 19.41 10.82 -4.92
N LYS A 260 18.42 10.44 -5.74
CA LYS A 260 17.12 9.90 -5.29
C LYS A 260 17.18 8.42 -4.90
N SER A 261 18.02 7.63 -5.56
CA SER A 261 18.08 6.17 -5.34
C SER A 261 18.97 5.74 -4.17
N ALA A 262 19.82 6.62 -3.66
CA ALA A 262 20.80 6.27 -2.64
C ALA A 262 20.18 6.22 -1.24
N LEU A 263 20.36 5.08 -0.56
CA LEU A 263 20.00 4.91 0.85
C LEU A 263 20.79 5.85 1.79
N PHE A 264 22.03 6.21 1.41
CA PHE A 264 22.91 7.10 2.16
C PHE A 264 23.35 8.29 1.30
N VAL A 265 22.94 9.48 1.68
CA VAL A 265 23.21 10.71 0.95
C VAL A 265 24.71 10.98 0.75
N GLN A 266 25.58 10.58 1.69
CA GLN A 266 27.05 10.74 1.55
C GLN A 266 27.63 9.87 0.44
N GLN A 267 27.08 8.66 0.26
CA GLN A 267 27.48 7.78 -0.84
C GLN A 267 27.02 8.34 -2.18
N ALA A 268 25.80 8.90 -2.22
CA ALA A 268 25.30 9.60 -3.40
C ALA A 268 26.21 10.74 -3.83
N TYR A 269 26.62 11.61 -2.90
CA TYR A 269 27.51 12.74 -3.24
C TYR A 269 28.86 12.29 -3.78
N ARG A 270 29.46 11.26 -3.21
CA ARG A 270 30.71 10.70 -3.73
C ARG A 270 30.53 10.15 -5.13
N SER A 271 29.42 9.42 -5.37
CA SER A 271 29.09 8.88 -6.70
C SER A 271 28.86 9.98 -7.72
N CYS A 272 28.09 11.03 -7.37
CA CYS A 272 27.83 12.17 -8.24
C CYS A 272 29.11 12.95 -8.56
N GLN A 273 29.97 13.21 -7.56
CA GLN A 273 31.27 13.83 -7.80
C GLN A 273 32.17 12.98 -8.67
N GLY A 274 32.13 11.65 -8.50
CA GLY A 274 32.83 10.71 -9.37
C GLY A 274 32.41 10.85 -10.81
N VAL A 275 31.07 10.84 -11.07
CA VAL A 275 30.54 11.00 -12.43
C VAL A 275 30.96 12.33 -13.03
N LEU A 276 30.84 13.45 -12.29
CA LEU A 276 31.25 14.77 -12.80
C LEU A 276 32.76 14.88 -13.09
N ARG A 277 33.62 14.15 -12.35
CA ARG A 277 35.05 14.06 -12.65
C ARG A 277 35.36 13.36 -13.95
N LEU A 278 34.47 12.45 -14.41
CA LEU A 278 34.63 11.77 -15.70
C LEU A 278 34.59 12.78 -16.87
N ALA A 279 33.88 13.89 -16.73
CA ALA A 279 33.90 14.99 -17.74
C ALA A 279 35.32 15.56 -17.94
N GLY A 280 36.11 15.70 -16.88
CA GLY A 280 37.48 16.15 -16.98
C GLY A 280 38.43 15.10 -17.59
N LYS A 281 38.10 13.80 -17.49
CA LYS A 281 38.92 12.69 -18.01
C LYS A 281 38.58 12.32 -19.44
N TYR A 282 37.32 12.32 -19.82
CA TYR A 282 36.82 11.83 -21.09
C TYR A 282 36.21 12.92 -21.98
N GLY A 283 35.97 14.12 -21.44
CA GLY A 283 35.27 15.22 -22.12
C GLY A 283 33.78 15.30 -21.74
N ALA A 284 33.21 16.49 -21.78
CA ALA A 284 31.82 16.74 -21.41
C ALA A 284 30.82 16.07 -22.37
N GLU A 285 31.10 16.17 -23.68
CA GLU A 285 30.24 15.58 -24.72
C GLU A 285 30.15 14.08 -24.62
N ARG A 286 31.27 13.40 -24.37
CA ARG A 286 31.28 11.93 -24.17
C ARG A 286 30.58 11.51 -22.90
N LEU A 287 30.72 12.28 -21.80
CA LEU A 287 29.99 12.00 -20.58
C LEU A 287 28.48 12.13 -20.79
N GLU A 288 28.05 13.17 -21.50
CA GLU A 288 26.66 13.39 -21.83
C GLU A 288 26.08 12.24 -22.68
N ALA A 289 26.80 11.82 -23.72
CA ALA A 289 26.43 10.67 -24.54
C ALA A 289 26.35 9.36 -23.72
N ALA A 290 27.32 9.12 -22.83
CA ALA A 290 27.34 7.95 -21.96
C ALA A 290 26.15 7.97 -20.97
N CYS A 291 25.82 9.11 -20.40
CA CYS A 291 24.64 9.28 -19.55
C CYS A 291 23.33 9.07 -20.32
N GLY A 292 23.29 9.53 -21.59
CA GLY A 292 22.15 9.28 -22.49
C GLY A 292 21.88 7.81 -22.75
N ARG A 293 22.91 6.97 -22.73
CA ARG A 293 22.82 5.51 -22.95
C ARG A 293 22.45 4.69 -21.73
N THR A 294 22.44 5.27 -20.55
CA THR A 294 21.98 4.56 -19.34
C THR A 294 20.47 4.46 -19.33
N GLU A 295 19.93 3.34 -19.82
CA GLU A 295 18.51 3.01 -19.73
C GLU A 295 18.33 1.68 -18.98
N PRO A 296 17.33 1.56 -18.10
CA PRO A 296 16.48 2.66 -17.57
C PRO A 296 17.30 3.63 -16.70
N LYS A 297 16.90 4.91 -16.66
CA LYS A 297 17.63 5.95 -15.90
C LYS A 297 17.82 5.62 -14.41
N ALA A 298 16.87 4.89 -13.81
CA ALA A 298 16.97 4.38 -12.44
C ALA A 298 18.20 3.46 -12.20
N ALA A 299 18.80 2.92 -13.26
CA ALA A 299 20.01 2.10 -13.19
C ALA A 299 21.30 2.92 -13.38
N SER A 300 21.23 4.26 -13.42
CA SER A 300 22.40 5.12 -13.53
C SER A 300 23.27 5.00 -12.28
N THR A 301 24.48 4.48 -12.45
CA THR A 301 25.49 4.37 -11.39
C THR A 301 26.84 4.80 -11.92
N TYR A 302 27.73 5.30 -11.03
CA TYR A 302 29.09 5.65 -11.39
C TYR A 302 29.81 4.53 -12.20
N LYS A 303 29.75 3.30 -11.71
CA LYS A 303 30.39 2.14 -12.34
C LYS A 303 29.87 1.87 -13.75
N ARG A 304 28.58 2.03 -13.98
CA ARG A 304 27.97 1.79 -15.30
C ARG A 304 28.35 2.87 -16.29
N ILE A 305 28.31 4.14 -15.88
CA ILE A 305 28.73 5.28 -16.72
C ILE A 305 30.22 5.17 -17.05
N GLU A 306 31.06 4.88 -16.06
CA GLU A 306 32.51 4.67 -16.27
C GLU A 306 32.80 3.49 -17.23
N ALA A 307 32.05 2.39 -17.12
CA ALA A 307 32.19 1.25 -18.02
C ALA A 307 31.82 1.60 -19.47
N ILE A 308 30.78 2.39 -19.70
CA ILE A 308 30.39 2.88 -21.02
C ILE A 308 31.53 3.71 -21.64
N LEU A 309 32.06 4.67 -20.88
CA LEU A 309 33.15 5.54 -21.32
C LEU A 309 34.46 4.78 -21.58
N ARG A 310 34.81 3.85 -20.69
CA ARG A 310 36.04 3.07 -20.80
C ARG A 310 36.03 2.13 -22.01
N ASN A 311 34.87 1.62 -22.37
CA ASN A 311 34.71 0.68 -23.49
C ASN A 311 34.31 1.41 -24.79
N ASN A 312 34.34 2.76 -24.83
CA ASN A 312 33.96 3.60 -25.97
C ASN A 312 32.55 3.28 -26.52
N LEU A 313 31.66 2.83 -25.64
CA LEU A 313 30.29 2.51 -26.03
C LEU A 313 29.44 3.77 -26.25
N ASP A 314 29.91 4.93 -25.82
CA ASP A 314 29.30 6.24 -26.03
C ASP A 314 29.23 6.63 -27.52
N ASP A 315 30.13 6.12 -28.35
CA ASP A 315 30.29 6.47 -29.76
C ASP A 315 29.61 5.47 -30.74
N THR A 316 29.16 4.32 -30.24
CA THR A 316 28.50 3.30 -31.06
C THR A 316 27.01 3.59 -31.20
N PRO A 317 26.34 3.52 -32.37
CA PRO A 317 24.90 3.66 -32.47
C PRO A 317 24.22 2.62 -31.58
N PRO A 318 23.06 2.95 -30.93
CA PRO A 318 22.35 1.98 -30.11
C PRO A 318 22.07 0.75 -30.98
N ALA A 319 22.49 -0.42 -30.53
CA ALA A 319 22.08 -1.66 -31.15
C ALA A 319 20.57 -1.67 -31.18
N GLN A 320 19.96 -1.62 -32.37
CA GLN A 320 18.55 -1.92 -32.51
C GLN A 320 18.36 -3.30 -31.92
N SER A 321 17.73 -3.37 -30.78
CA SER A 321 17.32 -4.64 -30.19
C SER A 321 16.14 -5.16 -31.02
N ASP A 322 16.45 -5.84 -32.10
CA ASP A 322 15.60 -6.90 -32.64
C ASP A 322 15.52 -8.03 -31.61
N MET A 323 15.23 -7.72 -30.38
CA MET A 323 14.81 -8.71 -29.42
C MET A 323 13.33 -9.01 -29.70
N MET A 324 13.09 -9.84 -30.70
CA MET A 324 11.96 -10.75 -30.59
C MET A 324 12.10 -11.43 -29.23
N PRO A 325 11.06 -11.37 -28.36
CA PRO A 325 11.13 -12.08 -27.10
C PRO A 325 11.31 -13.56 -27.46
N TYR A 326 12.52 -14.11 -27.22
CA TYR A 326 12.72 -15.53 -27.22
C TYR A 326 11.85 -16.09 -26.11
N ILE A 327 10.67 -16.53 -26.50
CA ILE A 327 9.81 -17.33 -25.63
C ILE A 327 10.40 -18.74 -25.68
N PRO A 328 11.10 -19.18 -24.62
CA PRO A 328 11.60 -20.56 -24.60
C PRO A 328 10.38 -21.47 -24.76
N LYS A 329 10.48 -22.45 -25.70
CA LYS A 329 9.47 -23.50 -25.81
C LYS A 329 9.35 -24.16 -24.45
N ASN A 330 8.23 -23.93 -23.79
CA ASN A 330 7.94 -24.55 -22.51
C ASN A 330 7.19 -25.84 -22.81
N ASP A 331 7.86 -26.98 -22.64
CA ASP A 331 7.29 -28.31 -22.86
C ASP A 331 6.11 -28.65 -21.95
N ASN A 332 5.83 -27.80 -20.96
CA ASN A 332 4.68 -27.90 -20.06
C ASN A 332 3.41 -27.15 -20.53
N VAL A 333 3.45 -26.47 -21.68
CA VAL A 333 2.23 -25.89 -22.26
C VAL A 333 1.45 -27.01 -22.95
N ARG A 334 0.49 -27.56 -22.26
CA ARG A 334 -0.49 -28.48 -22.86
C ARG A 334 -1.28 -27.71 -23.91
N GLY A 335 -1.15 -28.12 -25.18
CA GLY A 335 -1.91 -27.53 -26.27
C GLY A 335 -3.41 -27.75 -26.10
N SER A 336 -4.21 -27.03 -26.91
CA SER A 336 -5.70 -27.08 -26.90
C SER A 336 -6.28 -28.50 -27.00
N SER A 337 -5.50 -29.46 -27.55
CA SER A 337 -5.89 -30.88 -27.63
C SER A 337 -5.89 -31.63 -26.31
N ALA A 338 -5.39 -31.05 -25.23
CA ALA A 338 -5.39 -31.68 -23.90
C ALA A 338 -6.69 -31.45 -23.10
N TYR A 339 -7.64 -30.70 -23.69
CA TYR A 339 -8.92 -30.35 -23.08
C TYR A 339 -10.14 -30.78 -23.93
N GLN A 340 -9.95 -31.72 -24.83
CA GLN A 340 -11.05 -32.39 -25.54
C GLN A 340 -11.45 -33.68 -24.82
#